data_93bd4f11877ece26d842c44206565e30
#
_entry.id   93bd4f11877ece26d842c44206565e30
#
_cell.length_a   1.000
_cell.length_b   1.000
_cell.length_c   1.000
_cell.angle_alpha   90.00
_cell.angle_beta   90.00
_cell.angle_gamma   90.00
#
_symmetry.space_group_name_H-M   'P 1'
#
loop_
_entity.id
_entity.type
_entity.pdbx_description
1 polymer ?
#
loop_
_entity_poly.entity_id
_entity_poly.type
_entity_poly.pdbx_seq_one_letter_code
_entity_poly.pdbx_strand_id
1 'polypeptide(L)'
;IKDKNLIYFGPGIHTFPGDTLNVPSGKTVYVAGGAIVKGLIQVVNAQNVKVQGRGIVIPNRWAGLRIVNSKNVTIEGVISTQCPTGGSDSVTIRNVKVISSYGWGDGLNVFASNNVLYDGVFCRNSDDCTTVYGTRMGFTGGCKNITMQNSTLWADVAHPIFIGIHGNTKNPEVLENLNYINIDILDHKEKQLDYQGCLAINAGDNNLIRNVRFENIRIEDFRQGQLVNLRIF
;
A
#
# COMPACT_ATOMS: atom_id res chain seq x y z
N ILE A 1 31.02 -2.34 -5.16
CA ILE A 1 30.23 -1.43 -6.03
C ILE A 1 30.59 -0.01 -5.59
N LYS A 2 31.17 0.80 -6.50
CA LYS A 2 31.64 2.17 -6.19
C LYS A 2 30.61 3.28 -6.46
N ASP A 3 29.33 2.91 -6.68
CA ASP A 3 28.29 3.91 -6.91
C ASP A 3 27.87 4.54 -5.59
N LYS A 4 28.20 5.81 -5.38
CA LYS A 4 27.86 6.59 -4.19
C LYS A 4 26.35 6.77 -3.97
N ASN A 5 25.55 6.52 -4.99
CA ASN A 5 24.10 6.64 -4.92
C ASN A 5 23.41 5.30 -4.60
N LEU A 6 24.16 4.21 -4.51
CA LEU A 6 23.64 2.89 -4.23
C LEU A 6 23.88 2.48 -2.76
N ILE A 7 22.80 2.10 -2.08
CA ILE A 7 22.82 1.39 -0.80
C ILE A 7 22.52 -0.07 -1.12
N TYR A 8 23.50 -0.96 -0.91
CA TYR A 8 23.42 -2.34 -1.34
C TYR A 8 23.38 -3.31 -0.15
N PHE A 9 22.37 -4.14 -0.11
CA PHE A 9 22.26 -5.28 0.80
C PHE A 9 22.45 -6.57 0.00
N GLY A 10 23.61 -7.21 0.16
CA GLY A 10 23.93 -8.50 -0.43
C GLY A 10 23.22 -9.67 0.29
N PRO A 11 23.37 -10.92 -0.18
CA PRO A 11 22.82 -12.07 0.53
C PRO A 11 23.25 -12.11 2.00
N GLY A 12 22.33 -12.52 2.90
CA GLY A 12 22.55 -12.57 4.34
C GLY A 12 21.58 -11.68 5.12
N ILE A 13 21.79 -11.64 6.45
CA ILE A 13 20.94 -10.88 7.36
C ILE A 13 21.58 -9.51 7.63
N HIS A 14 20.81 -8.46 7.48
CA HIS A 14 21.22 -7.08 7.69
C HIS A 14 20.35 -6.40 8.73
N THR A 15 20.98 -5.64 9.63
CA THR A 15 20.34 -4.79 10.62
C THR A 15 20.97 -3.40 10.57
N PHE A 16 20.29 -2.39 11.08
CA PHE A 16 20.84 -1.04 11.21
C PHE A 16 20.48 -0.43 12.56
N PRO A 17 21.28 0.55 13.04
CA PRO A 17 20.99 1.24 14.28
C PRO A 17 19.58 1.85 14.29
N GLY A 18 18.83 1.65 15.38
CA GLY A 18 17.47 2.16 15.52
C GLY A 18 16.43 1.50 14.60
N ASP A 19 16.77 0.36 14.00
CA ASP A 19 15.88 -0.45 13.16
C ASP A 19 15.20 0.34 12.00
N THR A 20 15.76 1.47 11.60
CA THR A 20 15.20 2.32 10.55
C THR A 20 16.26 2.88 9.62
N LEU A 21 16.10 2.64 8.33
CA LEU A 21 16.88 3.26 7.26
C LEU A 21 16.07 4.39 6.62
N ASN A 22 16.47 5.64 6.82
CA ASN A 22 15.96 6.79 6.08
C ASN A 22 16.69 6.90 4.74
N VAL A 23 16.00 6.75 3.63
CA VAL A 23 16.61 6.80 2.30
C VAL A 23 16.62 8.24 1.80
N PRO A 24 17.79 8.86 1.61
CA PRO A 24 17.89 10.24 1.10
C PRO A 24 17.47 10.35 -0.37
N SER A 25 17.14 11.57 -0.79
CA SER A 25 16.84 11.88 -2.19
C SER A 25 17.95 11.44 -3.15
N GLY A 26 17.56 10.96 -4.32
CA GLY A 26 18.47 10.52 -5.37
C GLY A 26 19.16 9.18 -5.13
N LYS A 27 18.84 8.47 -4.03
CA LYS A 27 19.43 7.16 -3.72
C LYS A 27 18.63 6.01 -4.27
N THR A 28 19.35 4.95 -4.56
CA THR A 28 18.81 3.61 -4.85
C THR A 28 19.19 2.67 -3.71
N VAL A 29 18.21 1.99 -3.14
CA VAL A 29 18.42 0.84 -2.25
C VAL A 29 18.23 -0.42 -3.07
N TYR A 30 19.20 -1.32 -3.04
CA TYR A 30 19.10 -2.62 -3.70
C TYR A 30 19.16 -3.73 -2.66
N VAL A 31 18.08 -4.49 -2.54
CA VAL A 31 17.98 -5.66 -1.64
C VAL A 31 18.12 -6.92 -2.49
N ALA A 32 19.30 -7.51 -2.51
CA ALA A 32 19.60 -8.66 -3.38
C ALA A 32 18.77 -9.89 -3.01
N GLY A 33 18.61 -10.80 -3.97
CA GLY A 33 18.08 -12.14 -3.67
C GLY A 33 18.90 -12.82 -2.58
N GLY A 34 18.25 -13.39 -1.56
CA GLY A 34 18.89 -13.97 -0.38
C GLY A 34 19.26 -12.96 0.72
N ALA A 35 19.03 -11.66 0.51
CA ALA A 35 19.14 -10.67 1.56
C ALA A 35 17.88 -10.62 2.42
N ILE A 36 18.05 -10.55 3.74
CA ILE A 36 17.01 -10.31 4.73
C ILE A 36 17.36 -9.02 5.49
N VAL A 37 16.64 -7.97 5.25
CA VAL A 37 16.80 -6.69 5.97
C VAL A 37 15.82 -6.67 7.12
N LYS A 38 16.34 -6.66 8.36
CA LYS A 38 15.54 -6.53 9.58
C LYS A 38 15.43 -5.07 9.97
N GLY A 39 14.25 -4.49 9.79
CA GLY A 39 13.97 -3.09 10.07
C GLY A 39 13.06 -2.44 9.03
N LEU A 40 12.79 -1.15 9.22
CA LEU A 40 12.01 -0.30 8.32
C LEU A 40 12.93 0.40 7.32
N ILE A 41 12.67 0.24 6.04
CA ILE A 41 13.23 1.11 4.99
C ILE A 41 12.18 2.17 4.67
N GLN A 42 12.48 3.45 4.92
CA GLN A 42 11.53 4.52 4.67
C GLN A 42 12.08 5.66 3.82
N VAL A 43 11.19 6.21 3.01
CA VAL A 43 11.42 7.39 2.18
C VAL A 43 10.58 8.52 2.78
N VAL A 44 11.23 9.48 3.42
CA VAL A 44 10.54 10.58 4.14
C VAL A 44 11.10 11.91 3.69
N ASN A 45 10.21 12.83 3.24
CA ASN A 45 10.58 14.15 2.73
C ASN A 45 11.68 14.09 1.64
N ALA A 46 11.61 13.09 0.75
CA ALA A 46 12.63 12.81 -0.24
C ALA A 46 12.05 12.69 -1.65
N GLN A 47 12.93 12.79 -2.65
CA GLN A 47 12.53 12.66 -4.04
C GLN A 47 13.53 11.86 -4.86
N ASN A 48 13.04 11.28 -5.97
CA ASN A 48 13.87 10.51 -6.91
C ASN A 48 14.55 9.32 -6.21
N VAL A 49 13.79 8.54 -5.46
CA VAL A 49 14.27 7.38 -4.69
C VAL A 49 13.80 6.10 -5.33
N LYS A 50 14.69 5.09 -5.35
CA LYS A 50 14.33 3.72 -5.73
C LYS A 50 14.65 2.74 -4.61
N VAL A 51 13.74 1.82 -4.33
CA VAL A 51 14.00 0.63 -3.51
C VAL A 51 13.69 -0.58 -4.38
N GLN A 52 14.67 -1.39 -4.69
CA GLN A 52 14.49 -2.47 -5.65
C GLN A 52 15.26 -3.74 -5.27
N GLY A 53 14.89 -4.86 -5.86
CA GLY A 53 15.59 -6.13 -5.66
C GLY A 53 14.64 -7.32 -5.54
N ARG A 54 15.14 -8.41 -4.96
CA ARG A 54 14.39 -9.66 -4.76
C ARG A 54 14.54 -10.21 -3.34
N GLY A 55 15.08 -9.39 -2.43
CA GLY A 55 15.23 -9.76 -1.03
C GLY A 55 14.00 -9.45 -0.21
N ILE A 56 14.13 -9.66 1.09
CA ILE A 56 13.04 -9.57 2.04
C ILE A 56 13.33 -8.42 3.02
N VAL A 57 12.31 -7.59 3.30
CA VAL A 57 12.36 -6.53 4.31
C VAL A 57 11.36 -6.88 5.41
N ILE A 58 11.85 -7.22 6.59
CA ILE A 58 11.05 -7.65 7.74
C ILE A 58 11.19 -6.61 8.86
N PRO A 59 10.15 -5.87 9.21
CA PRO A 59 10.22 -4.90 10.29
C PRO A 59 10.13 -5.58 11.66
N ASN A 60 10.58 -4.87 12.68
CA ASN A 60 10.33 -5.27 14.07
C ASN A 60 8.92 -4.92 14.55
N ARG A 61 8.18 -4.11 13.76
CA ARG A 61 6.80 -3.68 14.05
C ARG A 61 5.93 -3.83 12.79
N TRP A 62 5.24 -2.79 12.35
CA TRP A 62 4.20 -2.93 11.31
C TRP A 62 4.75 -2.94 9.88
N ALA A 63 5.32 -1.83 9.42
CA ALA A 63 5.70 -1.67 8.02
C ALA A 63 7.18 -2.00 7.80
N GLY A 64 7.48 -2.81 6.78
CA GLY A 64 8.85 -3.00 6.30
C GLY A 64 9.28 -1.88 5.36
N LEU A 65 8.32 -1.28 4.65
CA LEU A 65 8.52 -0.16 3.73
C LEU A 65 7.54 0.95 4.07
N ARG A 66 7.94 2.22 3.88
CA ARG A 66 7.05 3.37 4.08
C ARG A 66 7.46 4.56 3.21
N ILE A 67 6.48 5.25 2.61
CA ILE A 67 6.69 6.46 1.81
C ILE A 67 5.89 7.60 2.44
N VAL A 68 6.56 8.70 2.78
CA VAL A 68 5.97 9.83 3.51
C VAL A 68 6.42 11.15 2.92
N ASN A 69 5.47 12.02 2.56
CA ASN A 69 5.73 13.38 2.06
C ASN A 69 6.83 13.41 0.98
N SER A 70 6.77 12.47 0.05
CA SER A 70 7.84 12.21 -0.91
C SER A 70 7.33 12.22 -2.34
N LYS A 71 8.25 12.42 -3.31
CA LYS A 71 7.89 12.53 -4.72
C LYS A 71 8.80 11.70 -5.60
N ASN A 72 8.23 11.13 -6.68
CA ASN A 72 8.95 10.29 -7.64
C ASN A 72 9.71 9.15 -6.95
N VAL A 73 8.95 8.26 -6.32
CA VAL A 73 9.46 7.09 -5.59
C VAL A 73 9.06 5.82 -6.31
N THR A 74 10.00 4.92 -6.53
CA THR A 74 9.74 3.59 -7.08
C THR A 74 10.16 2.51 -6.09
N ILE A 75 9.26 1.56 -5.82
CA ILE A 75 9.57 0.32 -5.08
C ILE A 75 9.30 -0.86 -6.01
N GLU A 76 10.27 -1.78 -6.14
CA GLU A 76 10.17 -2.87 -7.11
C GLU A 76 10.75 -4.18 -6.61
N GLY A 77 9.98 -5.27 -6.75
CA GLY A 77 10.44 -6.66 -6.70
C GLY A 77 10.66 -7.25 -5.31
N VAL A 78 10.75 -6.44 -4.26
CA VAL A 78 11.01 -6.89 -2.89
C VAL A 78 9.79 -7.56 -2.25
N ILE A 79 10.03 -8.37 -1.22
CA ILE A 79 9.01 -8.94 -0.35
C ILE A 79 9.03 -8.16 0.96
N SER A 80 7.88 -7.72 1.43
CA SER A 80 7.76 -6.96 2.67
C SER A 80 6.45 -7.25 3.40
N THR A 81 6.23 -6.57 4.51
CA THR A 81 4.95 -6.55 5.21
C THR A 81 4.08 -5.41 4.66
N GLN A 82 3.79 -4.39 5.42
CA GLN A 82 3.07 -3.21 4.92
C GLN A 82 3.98 -2.27 4.11
N CYS A 83 3.39 -1.53 3.16
CA CYS A 83 4.05 -0.44 2.45
C CYS A 83 3.09 0.77 2.29
N PRO A 84 2.74 1.49 3.36
CA PRO A 84 1.87 2.65 3.27
C PRO A 84 2.54 3.84 2.57
N THR A 85 1.70 4.60 1.84
CA THR A 85 2.07 5.83 1.13
C THR A 85 1.22 6.98 1.68
N GLY A 86 1.82 8.01 2.26
CA GLY A 86 1.11 9.15 2.82
C GLY A 86 1.70 10.50 2.40
N GLY A 87 0.83 11.48 2.06
CA GLY A 87 1.22 12.83 1.70
C GLY A 87 2.15 12.92 0.49
N SER A 88 2.11 11.94 -0.41
CA SER A 88 3.12 11.74 -1.44
C SER A 88 2.55 11.88 -2.86
N ASP A 89 3.44 12.04 -3.84
CA ASP A 89 3.08 12.21 -5.25
C ASP A 89 4.00 11.42 -6.17
N SER A 90 3.45 10.87 -7.26
CA SER A 90 4.22 10.13 -8.26
C SER A 90 4.96 8.93 -7.67
N VAL A 91 4.21 8.01 -7.09
CA VAL A 91 4.71 6.78 -6.47
C VAL A 91 4.37 5.58 -7.34
N THR A 92 5.35 4.74 -7.60
CA THR A 92 5.17 3.46 -8.30
C THR A 92 5.64 2.30 -7.44
N ILE A 93 4.75 1.34 -7.18
CA ILE A 93 5.06 0.09 -6.48
C ILE A 93 4.72 -1.06 -7.43
N ARG A 94 5.74 -1.81 -7.87
CA ARG A 94 5.52 -2.87 -8.84
C ARG A 94 6.24 -4.18 -8.50
N ASN A 95 5.63 -5.30 -8.87
CA ASN A 95 6.16 -6.64 -8.61
C ASN A 95 6.52 -6.91 -7.14
N VAL A 96 5.93 -6.17 -6.20
CA VAL A 96 6.15 -6.30 -4.76
C VAL A 96 5.19 -7.34 -4.18
N LYS A 97 5.65 -8.09 -3.19
CA LYS A 97 4.81 -8.98 -2.40
C LYS A 97 4.69 -8.42 -0.99
N VAL A 98 3.45 -8.17 -0.58
CA VAL A 98 3.13 -7.61 0.73
C VAL A 98 2.41 -8.67 1.55
N ILE A 99 3.06 -9.18 2.58
CA ILE A 99 2.56 -10.31 3.37
C ILE A 99 2.61 -9.94 4.85
N SER A 100 1.46 -9.87 5.50
CA SER A 100 1.35 -9.59 6.93
C SER A 100 0.52 -10.67 7.65
N SER A 101 0.80 -10.88 8.93
CA SER A 101 0.16 -11.93 9.74
C SER A 101 -0.12 -11.51 11.19
N TYR A 102 -0.20 -10.22 11.47
CA TYR A 102 -0.42 -9.65 12.79
C TYR A 102 -1.65 -8.72 12.78
N GLY A 103 -2.16 -8.33 13.95
CA GLY A 103 -3.32 -7.42 14.05
C GLY A 103 -3.03 -6.07 13.38
N TRP A 104 -4.02 -5.53 12.63
CA TRP A 104 -3.87 -4.36 11.77
C TRP A 104 -2.73 -4.48 10.75
N GLY A 105 -2.62 -5.68 10.19
CA GLY A 105 -1.61 -6.04 9.20
C GLY A 105 -2.07 -5.71 7.79
N ASP A 106 -2.31 -4.43 7.50
CA ASP A 106 -2.70 -3.94 6.18
C ASP A 106 -1.60 -4.20 5.13
N GLY A 107 -1.90 -3.91 3.89
CA GLY A 107 -0.96 -4.04 2.78
C GLY A 107 -0.47 -2.69 2.25
N LEU A 108 -1.17 -2.19 1.25
CA LEU A 108 -0.83 -1.02 0.46
C LEU A 108 -1.85 0.10 0.71
N ASN A 109 -1.61 0.91 1.73
CA ASN A 109 -2.49 2.02 2.07
C ASN A 109 -2.06 3.32 1.41
N VAL A 110 -3.03 4.09 0.96
CA VAL A 110 -2.83 5.44 0.42
C VAL A 110 -3.55 6.44 1.32
N PHE A 111 -2.82 7.44 1.81
CA PHE A 111 -3.35 8.53 2.61
C PHE A 111 -3.00 9.86 1.96
N ALA A 112 -3.99 10.70 1.64
CA ALA A 112 -3.78 12.07 1.14
C ALA A 112 -2.66 12.16 0.08
N SER A 113 -2.67 11.28 -0.94
CA SER A 113 -1.60 11.15 -1.93
C SER A 113 -2.14 11.15 -3.35
N ASN A 114 -1.30 11.51 -4.32
CA ASN A 114 -1.69 11.59 -5.72
C ASN A 114 -0.75 10.79 -6.63
N ASN A 115 -1.27 10.39 -7.80
CA ASN A 115 -0.49 9.73 -8.85
C ASN A 115 0.25 8.49 -8.33
N VAL A 116 -0.50 7.55 -7.73
CA VAL A 116 0.06 6.30 -7.19
C VAL A 116 -0.31 5.14 -8.11
N LEU A 117 0.69 4.36 -8.50
CA LEU A 117 0.54 3.17 -9.32
C LEU A 117 1.01 1.94 -8.56
N TYR A 118 0.13 0.96 -8.42
CA TYR A 118 0.43 -0.42 -8.04
C TYR A 118 0.30 -1.31 -9.28
N ASP A 119 1.36 -2.04 -9.64
CA ASP A 119 1.37 -2.88 -10.82
C ASP A 119 2.02 -4.24 -10.54
N GLY A 120 1.28 -5.32 -10.81
CA GLY A 120 1.78 -6.68 -10.60
C GLY A 120 2.10 -7.01 -9.14
N VAL A 121 1.38 -6.43 -8.18
CA VAL A 121 1.61 -6.71 -6.75
C VAL A 121 0.84 -7.95 -6.30
N PHE A 122 1.37 -8.61 -5.28
CA PHE A 122 0.68 -9.67 -4.54
C PHE A 122 0.53 -9.23 -3.09
N CYS A 123 -0.71 -9.19 -2.62
CA CYS A 123 -1.02 -8.87 -1.23
C CYS A 123 -1.68 -10.07 -0.55
N ARG A 124 -1.12 -10.53 0.57
CA ARG A 124 -1.80 -11.41 1.52
C ARG A 124 -1.73 -10.80 2.91
N ASN A 125 -2.84 -10.27 3.39
CA ASN A 125 -2.86 -9.41 4.56
C ASN A 125 -3.86 -9.89 5.61
N SER A 126 -3.48 -9.69 6.87
CA SER A 126 -4.32 -9.97 8.03
C SER A 126 -5.23 -8.80 8.42
N ASP A 127 -5.33 -7.81 7.56
CA ASP A 127 -6.26 -6.70 7.52
C ASP A 127 -6.41 -6.25 6.06
N ASP A 128 -6.79 -5.01 5.74
CA ASP A 128 -7.04 -4.54 4.38
C ASP A 128 -5.82 -4.72 3.44
N CYS A 129 -6.00 -5.34 2.28
CA CYS A 129 -4.92 -5.47 1.30
C CYS A 129 -4.55 -4.11 0.69
N THR A 130 -5.55 -3.27 0.38
CA THR A 130 -5.32 -1.90 -0.09
C THR A 130 -6.43 -0.96 0.35
N THR A 131 -6.05 0.24 0.76
CA THR A 131 -6.99 1.30 1.14
C THR A 131 -6.67 2.60 0.44
N VAL A 132 -7.71 3.42 0.22
CA VAL A 132 -7.57 4.81 -0.21
C VAL A 132 -8.36 5.69 0.74
N TYR A 133 -7.66 6.45 1.56
CA TYR A 133 -8.25 7.35 2.55
C TYR A 133 -7.83 8.80 2.30
N GLY A 134 -8.69 9.73 2.66
CA GLY A 134 -8.35 11.15 2.77
C GLY A 134 -7.45 11.42 3.99
N THR A 135 -7.84 12.36 4.82
CA THR A 135 -7.13 12.65 6.09
C THR A 135 -7.10 11.43 6.99
N ARG A 136 -5.91 10.89 7.22
CA ARG A 136 -5.66 9.75 8.11
C ARG A 136 -4.20 9.71 8.56
N MET A 137 -3.91 9.17 9.75
CA MET A 137 -2.55 8.92 10.28
C MET A 137 -1.62 10.17 10.26
N GLY A 138 -2.18 11.36 10.42
CA GLY A 138 -1.43 12.62 10.40
C GLY A 138 -1.25 13.24 9.01
N PHE A 139 -1.74 12.59 7.95
CA PHE A 139 -1.81 13.16 6.61
C PHE A 139 -3.16 13.85 6.42
N THR A 140 -3.19 14.94 5.65
CA THR A 140 -4.39 15.75 5.38
C THR A 140 -4.54 16.01 3.89
N GLY A 141 -5.74 15.79 3.36
CA GLY A 141 -6.09 16.03 1.96
C GLY A 141 -6.76 14.84 1.30
N GLY A 142 -7.24 15.03 0.08
CA GLY A 142 -7.84 13.97 -0.74
C GLY A 142 -6.81 13.09 -1.44
N CYS A 143 -7.31 12.17 -2.28
CA CYS A 143 -6.48 11.32 -3.14
C CYS A 143 -6.93 11.46 -4.59
N LYS A 144 -5.97 11.46 -5.52
CA LYS A 144 -6.26 11.56 -6.95
C LYS A 144 -5.35 10.69 -7.80
N ASN A 145 -5.92 10.08 -8.85
CA ASN A 145 -5.18 9.25 -9.81
C ASN A 145 -4.47 8.07 -9.12
N ILE A 146 -5.22 7.23 -8.46
CA ILE A 146 -4.70 6.00 -7.85
C ILE A 146 -5.08 4.84 -8.78
N THR A 147 -4.09 4.07 -9.20
CA THR A 147 -4.31 2.91 -10.06
C THR A 147 -3.67 1.66 -9.45
N MET A 148 -4.44 0.60 -9.37
CA MET A 148 -3.94 -0.76 -9.12
C MET A 148 -4.26 -1.63 -10.32
N GLN A 149 -3.25 -2.33 -10.85
CA GLN A 149 -3.46 -3.19 -12.01
C GLN A 149 -2.65 -4.49 -11.92
N ASN A 150 -3.10 -5.51 -12.68
CA ASN A 150 -2.39 -6.79 -12.86
C ASN A 150 -2.00 -7.45 -11.53
N SER A 151 -2.87 -7.40 -10.53
CA SER A 151 -2.50 -7.70 -9.15
C SER A 151 -3.37 -8.79 -8.54
N THR A 152 -2.86 -9.43 -7.49
CA THR A 152 -3.56 -10.49 -6.77
C THR A 152 -3.70 -10.13 -5.30
N LEU A 153 -4.91 -10.21 -4.77
CA LEU A 153 -5.25 -9.82 -3.40
C LEU A 153 -5.85 -11.01 -2.63
N TRP A 154 -5.41 -11.18 -1.40
CA TRP A 154 -5.90 -12.18 -0.46
C TRP A 154 -6.08 -11.53 0.91
N ALA A 155 -7.28 -11.18 1.26
CA ALA A 155 -7.58 -10.63 2.58
C ALA A 155 -7.89 -11.77 3.57
N ASP A 156 -6.94 -12.11 4.42
CA ASP A 156 -7.16 -13.09 5.49
C ASP A 156 -8.20 -12.59 6.49
N VAL A 157 -8.28 -11.25 6.69
CA VAL A 157 -9.29 -10.50 7.43
C VAL A 157 -9.52 -9.17 6.70
N ALA A 158 -10.70 -8.57 6.84
CA ALA A 158 -11.13 -7.29 6.26
C ALA A 158 -11.17 -7.31 4.72
N HIS A 159 -10.67 -6.29 4.02
CA HIS A 159 -11.01 -6.04 2.63
C HIS A 159 -9.85 -6.28 1.66
N PRO A 160 -10.11 -6.87 0.49
CA PRO A 160 -9.19 -6.77 -0.64
C PRO A 160 -9.02 -5.34 -1.12
N ILE A 161 -10.13 -4.59 -1.31
CA ILE A 161 -10.13 -3.19 -1.75
C ILE A 161 -11.10 -2.39 -0.89
N PHE A 162 -10.57 -1.34 -0.22
CA PHE A 162 -11.36 -0.48 0.63
C PHE A 162 -11.11 1.01 0.33
N ILE A 163 -12.17 1.74 -0.01
CA ILE A 163 -12.11 3.16 -0.39
C ILE A 163 -13.00 3.98 0.53
N GLY A 164 -12.46 5.04 1.09
CA GLY A 164 -13.22 6.00 1.91
C GLY A 164 -13.17 5.69 3.39
N ILE A 165 -14.28 5.96 4.11
CA ILE A 165 -14.57 5.96 5.54
C ILE A 165 -13.75 7.00 6.34
N HIS A 166 -12.46 7.13 6.12
CA HIS A 166 -11.62 8.10 6.81
C HIS A 166 -11.34 9.33 5.96
N GLY A 167 -11.53 10.51 6.56
CA GLY A 167 -11.34 11.80 5.93
C GLY A 167 -11.36 12.94 6.96
N ASN A 168 -11.68 14.14 6.52
CA ASN A 168 -11.76 15.32 7.35
C ASN A 168 -13.22 15.75 7.55
N THR A 169 -13.77 15.52 8.74
CA THR A 169 -15.16 15.84 9.08
C THR A 169 -15.50 17.34 8.99
N LYS A 170 -14.49 18.21 9.01
CA LYS A 170 -14.67 19.68 8.97
C LYS A 170 -14.49 20.26 7.57
N ASN A 171 -13.61 19.65 6.77
CA ASN A 171 -13.27 20.12 5.44
C ASN A 171 -13.44 18.95 4.45
N PRO A 172 -14.53 18.92 3.66
CA PRO A 172 -14.78 17.85 2.71
C PRO A 172 -13.60 17.59 1.78
N GLU A 173 -13.27 16.31 1.58
CA GLU A 173 -12.15 15.87 0.75
C GLU A 173 -12.65 15.09 -0.45
N VAL A 174 -11.84 15.04 -1.50
CA VAL A 174 -12.17 14.33 -2.73
C VAL A 174 -11.22 13.17 -2.95
N LEU A 175 -11.79 11.98 -3.12
CA LEU A 175 -11.09 10.79 -3.58
C LEU A 175 -11.55 10.52 -5.01
N GLU A 176 -10.69 10.74 -6.01
CA GLU A 176 -11.11 10.70 -7.41
C GLU A 176 -10.12 10.02 -8.36
N ASN A 177 -10.66 9.51 -9.47
CA ASN A 177 -9.91 8.82 -10.52
C ASN A 177 -9.18 7.60 -9.96
N LEU A 178 -9.94 6.70 -9.35
CA LEU A 178 -9.44 5.47 -8.73
C LEU A 178 -9.71 4.30 -9.66
N ASN A 179 -8.68 3.62 -10.12
CA ASN A 179 -8.79 2.56 -11.11
C ASN A 179 -8.23 1.24 -10.56
N TYR A 180 -9.02 0.19 -10.64
CA TYR A 180 -8.66 -1.18 -10.30
C TYR A 180 -8.89 -2.06 -11.53
N ILE A 181 -7.82 -2.52 -12.16
CA ILE A 181 -7.87 -3.14 -13.49
C ILE A 181 -7.13 -4.48 -13.48
N ASN A 182 -7.77 -5.53 -13.95
CA ASN A 182 -7.16 -6.86 -14.03
C ASN A 182 -6.66 -7.35 -12.67
N ILE A 183 -7.59 -7.53 -11.72
CA ILE A 183 -7.30 -7.94 -10.33
C ILE A 183 -7.90 -9.32 -10.07
N ASP A 184 -7.12 -10.21 -9.46
CA ASP A 184 -7.58 -11.46 -8.87
C ASP A 184 -7.75 -11.29 -7.37
N ILE A 185 -8.93 -11.57 -6.83
CA ILE A 185 -9.23 -11.61 -5.39
C ILE A 185 -9.43 -13.07 -4.99
N LEU A 186 -8.48 -13.61 -4.23
CA LEU A 186 -8.47 -15.03 -3.86
C LEU A 186 -9.29 -15.34 -2.62
N ASP A 187 -9.45 -14.37 -1.71
CA ASP A 187 -10.24 -14.54 -0.48
C ASP A 187 -10.63 -13.19 0.13
N HIS A 188 -11.71 -13.23 0.89
CA HIS A 188 -12.23 -12.12 1.66
C HIS A 188 -12.88 -12.67 2.94
N LYS A 189 -12.66 -12.00 4.06
CA LYS A 189 -13.28 -12.36 5.34
C LYS A 189 -13.52 -11.13 6.19
N GLU A 190 -14.72 -10.57 6.10
CA GLU A 190 -15.18 -9.49 6.97
C GLU A 190 -16.45 -9.93 7.73
N LYS A 191 -16.36 -9.88 9.04
CA LYS A 191 -17.46 -10.28 9.93
C LYS A 191 -18.46 -9.17 10.18
N GLN A 192 -18.02 -7.92 10.08
CA GLN A 192 -18.83 -6.74 10.33
C GLN A 192 -19.73 -6.46 9.13
N LEU A 193 -21.04 -6.72 9.26
CA LEU A 193 -22.00 -6.65 8.17
C LEU A 193 -21.98 -5.32 7.40
N ASP A 194 -21.74 -4.21 8.10
CA ASP A 194 -21.72 -2.89 7.48
C ASP A 194 -20.47 -2.63 6.64
N TYR A 195 -19.41 -3.40 6.84
CA TYR A 195 -18.12 -3.25 6.15
C TYR A 195 -17.84 -4.34 5.13
N GLN A 196 -18.62 -5.40 5.06
CA GLN A 196 -18.41 -6.50 4.12
C GLN A 196 -18.34 -6.00 2.67
N GLY A 197 -17.33 -6.42 1.93
CA GLY A 197 -17.20 -6.11 0.50
C GLY A 197 -15.81 -6.44 -0.04
N CYS A 198 -15.72 -7.29 -1.07
CA CYS A 198 -14.48 -7.44 -1.82
C CYS A 198 -14.09 -6.12 -2.49
N LEU A 199 -15.10 -5.39 -2.99
CA LEU A 199 -15.01 -4.05 -3.56
C LEU A 199 -15.84 -3.11 -2.67
N ALA A 200 -15.21 -2.49 -1.69
CA ALA A 200 -15.90 -1.64 -0.72
C ALA A 200 -15.61 -0.16 -0.98
N ILE A 201 -16.68 0.62 -1.18
CA ILE A 201 -16.65 2.08 -1.26
C ILE A 201 -17.56 2.60 -0.15
N ASN A 202 -16.96 3.02 0.94
CA ASN A 202 -17.65 3.47 2.13
C ASN A 202 -17.35 4.96 2.35
N ALA A 203 -18.18 5.84 1.80
CA ALA A 203 -18.02 7.28 1.96
C ALA A 203 -18.36 7.69 3.41
N GLY A 204 -17.35 8.13 4.15
CA GLY A 204 -17.49 8.65 5.51
C GLY A 204 -16.69 9.94 5.70
N ASP A 205 -16.77 10.55 6.87
CA ASP A 205 -16.01 11.76 7.22
C ASP A 205 -16.10 12.88 6.17
N ASN A 206 -17.29 13.09 5.55
CA ASN A 206 -17.53 14.05 4.48
C ASN A 206 -16.69 13.85 3.20
N ASN A 207 -16.20 12.66 2.93
CA ASN A 207 -15.52 12.37 1.67
C ASN A 207 -16.48 12.39 0.48
N LEU A 208 -16.07 13.04 -0.60
CA LEU A 208 -16.66 12.88 -1.92
C LEU A 208 -15.82 11.85 -2.72
N ILE A 209 -16.40 10.67 -2.99
CA ILE A 209 -15.75 9.65 -3.80
C ILE A 209 -16.36 9.64 -5.19
N ARG A 210 -15.55 9.77 -6.24
CA ARG A 210 -16.03 9.83 -7.62
C ARG A 210 -15.04 9.25 -8.63
N ASN A 211 -15.53 8.88 -9.82
CA ASN A 211 -14.73 8.32 -10.90
C ASN A 211 -13.93 7.09 -10.44
N VAL A 212 -14.62 6.13 -9.82
CA VAL A 212 -14.06 4.84 -9.43
C VAL A 212 -14.38 3.84 -10.53
N ARG A 213 -13.37 3.13 -11.01
CA ARG A 213 -13.48 2.10 -12.05
C ARG A 213 -12.96 0.77 -11.55
N PHE A 214 -13.78 -0.25 -11.70
CA PHE A 214 -13.40 -1.64 -11.54
C PHE A 214 -13.54 -2.33 -12.91
N GLU A 215 -12.47 -2.93 -13.40
CA GLU A 215 -12.46 -3.58 -14.70
C GLU A 215 -11.70 -4.91 -14.65
N ASN A 216 -12.29 -5.95 -15.22
CA ASN A 216 -11.71 -7.28 -15.27
C ASN A 216 -11.27 -7.76 -13.85
N ILE A 217 -12.22 -7.74 -12.92
CA ILE A 217 -12.04 -8.23 -11.56
C ILE A 217 -12.56 -9.67 -11.49
N ARG A 218 -11.71 -10.59 -11.06
CA ARG A 218 -12.04 -11.99 -10.84
C ARG A 218 -12.02 -12.27 -9.35
N ILE A 219 -13.08 -12.84 -8.82
CA ILE A 219 -13.25 -13.10 -7.38
C ILE A 219 -13.52 -14.58 -7.20
N GLU A 220 -12.65 -15.25 -6.46
CA GLU A 220 -12.81 -16.64 -6.06
C GLU A 220 -13.87 -16.77 -4.95
N ASP A 221 -14.22 -17.99 -4.56
CA ASP A 221 -15.05 -18.24 -3.39
C ASP A 221 -14.37 -17.70 -2.13
N PHE A 222 -15.06 -16.82 -1.41
CA PHE A 222 -14.54 -16.22 -0.20
C PHE A 222 -15.29 -16.72 1.06
N ARG A 223 -14.60 -16.68 2.18
CA ARG A 223 -15.06 -17.30 3.43
C ARG A 223 -16.25 -16.58 4.06
N GLN A 224 -16.28 -15.27 4.06
CA GLN A 224 -17.35 -14.48 4.67
C GLN A 224 -17.33 -13.03 4.16
N GLY A 225 -18.46 -12.54 3.68
CA GLY A 225 -18.57 -11.19 3.18
C GLY A 225 -19.58 -11.06 2.05
N GLN A 226 -19.38 -10.07 1.20
CA GLN A 226 -20.16 -9.82 -0.01
C GLN A 226 -19.27 -9.28 -1.14
N LEU A 227 -19.75 -9.34 -2.37
CA LEU A 227 -18.97 -8.92 -3.54
C LEU A 227 -18.71 -7.40 -3.54
N VAL A 228 -19.75 -6.62 -3.31
CA VAL A 228 -19.71 -5.15 -3.42
C VAL A 228 -20.40 -4.52 -2.22
N ASN A 229 -19.79 -3.49 -1.68
CA ASN A 229 -20.38 -2.63 -0.65
C ASN A 229 -20.27 -1.16 -1.08
N LEU A 230 -21.40 -0.53 -1.35
CA LEU A 230 -21.48 0.91 -1.64
C LEU A 230 -22.32 1.56 -0.52
N ARG A 231 -21.68 2.34 0.33
CA ARG A 231 -22.32 2.88 1.52
C ARG A 231 -21.86 4.30 1.81
N ILE A 232 -22.76 5.07 2.42
CA ILE A 232 -22.49 6.39 3.02
C ILE A 232 -22.65 6.23 4.53
N PHE A 233 -21.66 6.65 5.29
CA PHE A 233 -21.64 6.67 6.76
C PHE A 233 -21.82 8.07 7.33
#